data_615c0c567c5b903711013f579a2e2d86
#
_entry.id   615c0c567c5b903711013f579a2e2d86
#
_cell.length_a   1.000
_cell.length_b   1.000
_cell.length_c   1.000
_cell.angle_alpha   90.00
_cell.angle_beta   90.00
_cell.angle_gamma   90.00
#
_symmetry.space_group_name_H-M   'P 1'
#
loop_
_entity.id
_entity.type
_entity.pdbx_description
1 polymer ?
#
loop_
_entity_poly.entity_id
_entity_poly.type
_entity_poly.pdbx_seq_one_letter_code
_entity_poly.pdbx_strand_id
1 'polypeptide(L)'
;MAERLKGQDAGAWLHKLKPSNSNTRISVGGGPSARASLGASSVASPSQSGSPDNLGLTSDRLRLRMVERVRQQGVEHEGVLNALATVYRHRFVDPALASRAYEDDALPIGHGQTISQPWVVARMLAALCEQQVPTKVLEIGTGCGYQAAVMANVFSHVYTIERVRPLYDIAKARLRDAGLRNVHSQFGDGMLGWPARAPFDAIVVAAAGLSIPQALLDQLAVGGKLIAPEGDKVQRLIMVTRQSEHQWVRNELEAVRFVPLKPGVQN
;
A
#
# COMPACT_ATOMS: atom_id res chain seq x y z
N MET A 1 0.54 -5.31 -46.20
CA MET A 1 1.49 -4.24 -45.84
C MET A 1 1.47 -4.14 -44.32
N ALA A 2 2.54 -4.62 -43.69
CA ALA A 2 2.67 -4.67 -42.24
C ALA A 2 3.57 -3.51 -41.81
N GLU A 3 3.06 -2.60 -41.01
CA GLU A 3 3.87 -1.58 -40.36
C GLU A 3 4.09 -1.94 -38.85
N ARG A 4 5.34 -2.17 -38.53
CA ARG A 4 5.88 -2.37 -37.18
C ARG A 4 5.82 -1.03 -36.44
N LEU A 5 5.14 -0.97 -35.31
CA LEU A 5 5.38 0.04 -34.29
C LEU A 5 6.40 -0.50 -33.28
N LYS A 6 7.53 0.18 -33.22
CA LYS A 6 8.69 -0.08 -32.35
C LYS A 6 8.37 0.25 -30.91
N GLY A 7 8.86 -0.61 -30.00
CA GLY A 7 8.77 -0.44 -28.57
C GLY A 7 9.44 0.86 -28.08
N GLN A 8 8.82 1.45 -27.07
CA GLN A 8 9.41 2.52 -26.28
C GLN A 8 9.99 1.94 -24.99
N ASP A 9 11.23 2.32 -24.75
CA ASP A 9 12.13 1.87 -23.71
C ASP A 9 11.58 1.99 -22.29
N ALA A 10 11.43 0.86 -21.60
CA ALA A 10 11.18 0.75 -20.17
C ALA A 10 12.45 0.97 -19.30
N GLY A 11 13.56 1.43 -19.91
CA GLY A 11 14.89 1.54 -19.27
C GLY A 11 15.24 2.85 -18.58
N ALA A 12 14.40 3.90 -18.70
CA ALA A 12 14.80 5.26 -18.35
C ALA A 12 14.70 5.66 -16.86
N TRP A 13 14.18 4.81 -15.99
CA TRP A 13 13.93 5.15 -14.57
C TRP A 13 15.01 4.69 -13.58
N LEU A 14 15.96 3.86 -14.00
CA LEU A 14 16.97 3.24 -13.13
C LEU A 14 18.21 4.12 -12.83
N HIS A 15 18.33 5.31 -13.43
CA HIS A 15 19.55 6.14 -13.32
C HIS A 15 19.50 7.32 -12.34
N LYS A 16 18.48 7.44 -11.50
CA LYS A 16 18.37 8.61 -10.58
C LYS A 16 18.74 8.38 -9.12
N LEU A 17 19.33 7.25 -8.78
CA LEU A 17 19.85 7.01 -7.42
C LEU A 17 21.33 6.65 -7.46
N LYS A 18 22.21 7.65 -7.59
CA LYS A 18 23.65 7.52 -7.28
C LYS A 18 23.90 8.02 -5.86
N PRO A 19 24.55 7.24 -4.98
CA PRO A 19 25.08 7.75 -3.72
C PRO A 19 26.32 8.59 -3.98
N SER A 20 26.38 9.79 -3.41
CA SER A 20 27.59 10.61 -3.41
C SER A 20 28.54 10.11 -2.33
N ASN A 21 29.67 9.60 -2.74
CA ASN A 21 30.80 9.23 -1.88
C ASN A 21 31.80 10.39 -1.89
N SER A 22 31.91 11.15 -0.81
CA SER A 22 32.98 12.13 -0.62
C SER A 22 33.89 11.67 0.51
N ASN A 23 34.97 10.96 0.13
CA ASN A 23 36.14 10.71 0.97
C ASN A 23 37.00 11.96 0.98
N THR A 24 37.08 12.66 2.11
CA THR A 24 38.12 13.68 2.34
C THR A 24 39.10 13.12 3.36
N ARG A 25 40.33 12.81 2.89
CA ARG A 25 41.50 12.55 3.72
C ARG A 25 41.99 13.88 4.29
N ILE A 26 42.22 13.93 5.60
CA ILE A 26 43.06 14.97 6.19
C ILE A 26 44.20 14.28 6.95
N SER A 27 45.42 14.73 6.64
CA SER A 27 46.69 14.23 7.09
C SER A 27 47.08 14.70 8.49
N VAL A 28 47.91 13.88 9.11
CA VAL A 28 48.52 13.96 10.43
C VAL A 28 49.56 15.08 10.53
N GLY A 29 49.54 15.83 11.65
CA GLY A 29 50.65 16.67 12.09
C GLY A 29 50.72 16.68 13.62
N GLY A 30 51.94 16.40 14.16
CA GLY A 30 52.19 16.01 15.56
C GLY A 30 52.42 17.18 16.53
N GLY A 31 52.24 16.86 17.75
CA GLY A 31 52.60 17.16 19.14
C GLY A 31 53.20 18.52 19.55
N PRO A 32 53.54 18.77 20.83
CA PRO A 32 53.37 17.97 22.04
C PRO A 32 52.77 18.69 23.29
N SER A 33 52.36 17.91 24.29
CA SER A 33 52.44 18.10 25.74
C SER A 33 52.10 19.41 26.44
N ALA A 34 51.05 19.41 27.29
CA ALA A 34 51.07 20.02 28.64
C ALA A 34 49.97 19.36 29.55
N ARG A 35 50.42 18.94 30.75
CA ARG A 35 49.64 18.45 31.86
C ARG A 35 48.89 19.59 32.56
N ALA A 36 47.60 19.43 32.88
CA ALA A 36 47.02 20.02 34.08
C ALA A 36 45.68 19.32 34.46
N SER A 37 45.47 19.19 35.70
CA SER A 37 44.62 18.42 36.58
C SER A 37 43.13 18.75 36.61
N LEU A 38 42.34 17.69 36.92
CA LEU A 38 41.18 17.64 37.82
C LEU A 38 40.01 18.60 37.59
N GLY A 39 38.87 18.00 37.20
CA GLY A 39 37.53 18.54 37.33
C GLY A 39 36.50 17.51 36.90
N ALA A 40 35.98 16.74 37.88
CA ALA A 40 34.86 15.84 37.65
C ALA A 40 33.58 16.65 37.42
N SER A 41 33.11 16.68 36.20
CA SER A 41 31.76 17.13 35.88
C SER A 41 31.07 16.01 35.11
N SER A 42 30.03 15.46 35.71
CA SER A 42 29.14 14.49 35.15
C SER A 42 28.48 15.09 33.88
N VAL A 43 28.98 14.74 32.70
CA VAL A 43 28.34 15.04 31.45
C VAL A 43 27.30 13.95 31.21
N ALA A 44 26.03 14.32 31.32
CA ALA A 44 24.91 13.51 30.85
C ALA A 44 25.13 13.17 29.37
N SER A 45 25.20 11.89 29.09
CA SER A 45 25.21 11.39 27.70
C SER A 45 23.96 11.90 26.97
N PRO A 46 24.07 12.46 25.76
CA PRO A 46 22.89 12.75 24.99
C PRO A 46 22.19 11.44 24.66
N SER A 47 20.94 11.30 25.11
CA SER A 47 20.04 10.25 24.67
C SER A 47 19.95 10.35 23.14
N GLN A 48 20.54 9.39 22.45
CA GLN A 48 20.31 9.20 21.03
C GLN A 48 18.84 8.83 20.88
N SER A 49 18.03 9.80 20.51
CA SER A 49 16.72 9.56 19.91
C SER A 49 16.97 8.84 18.58
N GLY A 50 17.01 7.50 18.63
CA GLY A 50 17.14 6.68 17.45
C GLY A 50 15.98 7.00 16.51
N SER A 51 16.29 7.45 15.32
CA SER A 51 15.30 7.55 14.24
C SER A 51 14.55 6.23 14.10
N PRO A 52 13.21 6.25 13.89
CA PRO A 52 12.40 5.04 13.72
C PRO A 52 12.86 4.13 12.56
N ASP A 53 13.77 4.60 11.72
CA ASP A 53 14.25 3.92 10.52
C ASP A 53 15.31 2.83 10.77
N ASN A 54 15.80 2.66 11.99
CA ASN A 54 16.91 1.73 12.29
C ASN A 54 16.49 0.51 13.12
N LEU A 55 15.32 -0.04 12.83
CA LEU A 55 14.94 -1.36 13.33
C LEU A 55 15.61 -2.41 12.43
N GLY A 56 16.77 -2.92 12.80
CA GLY A 56 17.60 -3.86 12.03
C GLY A 56 16.93 -5.14 11.48
N LEU A 57 15.63 -5.31 11.76
CA LEU A 57 14.76 -6.39 11.27
C LEU A 57 13.86 -5.96 10.09
N THR A 58 13.89 -4.69 9.68
CA THR A 58 13.03 -4.13 8.62
C THR A 58 13.79 -3.87 7.32
N SER A 59 14.78 -4.72 7.05
CA SER A 59 15.68 -4.58 5.91
C SER A 59 14.97 -4.79 4.56
N ASP A 60 15.50 -4.18 3.52
CA ASP A 60 15.11 -4.39 2.13
C ASP A 60 15.09 -5.89 1.76
N ARG A 61 15.98 -6.67 2.37
CA ARG A 61 16.02 -8.13 2.20
C ARG A 61 14.72 -8.82 2.61
N LEU A 62 14.11 -8.42 3.75
CA LEU A 62 12.83 -9.00 4.20
C LEU A 62 11.69 -8.61 3.27
N ARG A 63 11.69 -7.36 2.79
CA ARG A 63 10.70 -6.88 1.81
C ARG A 63 10.81 -7.66 0.50
N LEU A 64 12.00 -7.82 -0.04
CA LEU A 64 12.22 -8.58 -1.28
C LEU A 64 11.86 -10.07 -1.13
N ARG A 65 12.13 -10.68 0.04
CA ARG A 65 11.66 -12.05 0.35
C ARG A 65 10.14 -12.15 0.40
N MET A 66 9.46 -11.14 0.94
CA MET A 66 7.99 -11.07 0.90
C MET A 66 7.48 -11.04 -0.54
N VAL A 67 8.06 -10.20 -1.39
CA VAL A 67 7.67 -10.10 -2.82
C VAL A 67 7.91 -11.43 -3.55
N GLU A 68 9.05 -12.08 -3.31
CA GLU A 68 9.36 -13.38 -3.92
C GLU A 68 8.37 -14.46 -3.46
N ARG A 69 7.99 -14.48 -2.19
CA ARG A 69 6.94 -15.39 -1.68
C ARG A 69 5.60 -15.13 -2.36
N VAL A 70 5.20 -13.87 -2.52
CA VAL A 70 3.97 -13.49 -3.21
C VAL A 70 3.99 -13.95 -4.68
N ARG A 71 5.14 -13.85 -5.36
CA ARG A 71 5.34 -14.38 -6.71
C ARG A 71 5.16 -15.90 -6.75
N GLN A 72 5.78 -16.62 -5.83
CA GLN A 72 5.69 -18.09 -5.72
C GLN A 72 4.25 -18.56 -5.40
N GLN A 73 3.44 -17.71 -4.81
CA GLN A 73 2.01 -17.94 -4.56
C GLN A 73 1.11 -17.62 -5.77
N GLY A 74 1.70 -17.38 -6.96
CA GLY A 74 0.99 -17.23 -8.23
C GLY A 74 0.63 -15.80 -8.64
N VAL A 75 1.20 -14.77 -8.01
CA VAL A 75 1.04 -13.40 -8.48
C VAL A 75 2.17 -13.06 -9.47
N GLU A 76 1.83 -12.88 -10.75
CA GLU A 76 2.80 -12.69 -11.84
C GLU A 76 2.87 -11.24 -12.35
N HIS A 77 1.94 -10.37 -11.96
CA HIS A 77 1.89 -9.00 -12.48
C HIS A 77 3.05 -8.14 -11.95
N GLU A 78 4.07 -7.92 -12.80
CA GLU A 78 5.33 -7.24 -12.42
C GLU A 78 5.12 -5.84 -11.85
N GLY A 79 4.16 -5.06 -12.37
CA GLY A 79 3.86 -3.72 -11.83
C GLY A 79 3.38 -3.77 -10.37
N VAL A 80 2.59 -4.79 -10.00
CA VAL A 80 2.12 -4.99 -8.62
C VAL A 80 3.26 -5.48 -7.73
N LEU A 81 4.07 -6.43 -8.20
CA LEU A 81 5.24 -6.94 -7.45
C LEU A 81 6.26 -5.82 -7.20
N ASN A 82 6.54 -4.98 -8.19
CA ASN A 82 7.41 -3.81 -8.06
C ASN A 82 6.84 -2.77 -7.08
N ALA A 83 5.53 -2.55 -7.07
CA ALA A 83 4.88 -1.67 -6.11
C ALA A 83 5.04 -2.20 -4.66
N LEU A 84 4.86 -3.51 -4.43
CA LEU A 84 5.13 -4.13 -3.13
C LEU A 84 6.61 -4.02 -2.73
N ALA A 85 7.54 -4.14 -3.69
CA ALA A 85 8.96 -3.95 -3.46
C ALA A 85 9.33 -2.51 -3.14
N THR A 86 8.56 -1.53 -3.58
CA THR A 86 8.80 -0.10 -3.37
C THR A 86 8.26 0.37 -2.02
N VAL A 87 7.07 -0.09 -1.61
CA VAL A 87 6.39 0.41 -0.41
C VAL A 87 6.88 -0.29 0.86
N TYR A 88 7.38 0.49 1.82
CA TYR A 88 7.85 0.00 3.12
C TYR A 88 6.69 -0.35 4.05
N ARG A 89 6.21 -1.59 4.02
CA ARG A 89 5.02 -2.04 4.77
C ARG A 89 5.15 -1.81 6.29
N HIS A 90 6.35 -1.93 6.88
CA HIS A 90 6.59 -1.69 8.30
C HIS A 90 6.27 -0.25 8.75
N ARG A 91 6.25 0.73 7.85
CA ARG A 91 5.86 2.11 8.15
C ARG A 91 4.34 2.29 8.33
N PHE A 92 3.55 1.27 8.02
CA PHE A 92 2.09 1.28 8.09
C PHE A 92 1.52 0.48 9.26
N VAL A 93 2.36 -0.17 10.05
CA VAL A 93 1.99 -0.90 11.27
C VAL A 93 2.51 -0.19 12.52
N ASP A 94 2.10 -0.66 13.70
CA ASP A 94 2.68 -0.22 14.96
C ASP A 94 4.17 -0.59 15.00
N PRO A 95 5.07 0.26 15.53
CA PRO A 95 6.49 -0.06 15.67
C PRO A 95 6.78 -1.39 16.39
N ALA A 96 5.94 -1.79 17.37
CA ALA A 96 6.07 -3.08 18.03
C ALA A 96 5.80 -4.29 17.10
N LEU A 97 5.11 -4.08 15.98
CA LEU A 97 4.81 -5.10 14.97
C LEU A 97 5.70 -5.00 13.73
N ALA A 98 6.63 -4.05 13.70
CA ALA A 98 7.46 -3.79 12.51
C ALA A 98 8.28 -5.02 12.07
N SER A 99 8.76 -5.85 13.01
CA SER A 99 9.48 -7.10 12.71
C SER A 99 8.65 -8.13 11.97
N ARG A 100 7.32 -8.12 12.16
CA ARG A 100 6.34 -9.01 11.52
C ARG A 100 5.76 -8.45 10.23
N ALA A 101 6.03 -7.20 9.91
CA ALA A 101 5.38 -6.49 8.80
C ALA A 101 5.54 -7.18 7.43
N TYR A 102 6.58 -7.99 7.25
CA TYR A 102 6.87 -8.70 6.00
C TYR A 102 6.51 -10.19 6.03
N GLU A 103 5.87 -10.67 7.11
CA GLU A 103 5.22 -11.97 7.14
C GLU A 103 3.97 -11.96 6.25
N ASP A 104 3.53 -13.14 5.79
CA ASP A 104 2.28 -13.25 5.03
C ASP A 104 1.09 -13.38 5.99
N ASP A 105 0.90 -12.35 6.78
CA ASP A 105 -0.12 -12.29 7.82
C ASP A 105 -0.82 -10.93 7.84
N ALA A 106 -2.07 -10.93 8.31
CA ALA A 106 -2.81 -9.72 8.63
C ALA A 106 -2.44 -9.26 10.05
N LEU A 107 -2.06 -7.99 10.20
CA LEU A 107 -1.66 -7.44 11.49
C LEU A 107 -2.64 -6.38 11.98
N PRO A 108 -2.87 -6.26 13.31
CA PRO A 108 -3.76 -5.24 13.86
C PRO A 108 -3.22 -3.82 13.61
N ILE A 109 -4.11 -2.90 13.27
CA ILE A 109 -3.83 -1.46 13.09
C ILE A 109 -4.65 -0.58 14.03
N GLY A 110 -5.28 -1.17 15.04
CA GLY A 110 -6.18 -0.49 15.97
C GLY A 110 -7.64 -0.50 15.50
N HIS A 111 -8.53 -0.05 16.35
CA HIS A 111 -9.98 0.08 16.09
C HIS A 111 -10.66 -1.19 15.57
N GLY A 112 -10.13 -2.38 15.91
CA GLY A 112 -10.61 -3.67 15.42
C GLY A 112 -10.36 -3.90 13.93
N GLN A 113 -9.44 -3.13 13.31
CA GLN A 113 -9.05 -3.25 11.91
C GLN A 113 -7.68 -3.87 11.75
N THR A 114 -7.39 -4.36 10.54
CA THR A 114 -6.11 -4.99 10.20
C THR A 114 -5.56 -4.45 8.88
N ILE A 115 -4.24 -4.45 8.75
CA ILE A 115 -3.58 -4.40 7.44
C ILE A 115 -3.68 -5.78 6.81
N SER A 116 -4.17 -5.88 5.57
CA SER A 116 -4.34 -7.15 4.87
C SER A 116 -3.01 -7.85 4.60
N GLN A 117 -3.01 -9.18 4.47
CA GLN A 117 -1.85 -9.97 4.06
C GLN A 117 -1.24 -9.44 2.76
N PRO A 118 0.09 -9.46 2.59
CA PRO A 118 0.75 -9.03 1.35
C PRO A 118 0.23 -9.75 0.10
N TRP A 119 0.05 -11.07 0.19
CA TRP A 119 -0.48 -11.86 -0.92
C TRP A 119 -1.89 -11.42 -1.33
N VAL A 120 -2.79 -11.20 -0.36
CA VAL A 120 -4.17 -10.78 -0.66
C VAL A 120 -4.20 -9.43 -1.37
N VAL A 121 -3.41 -8.45 -0.89
CA VAL A 121 -3.30 -7.14 -1.56
C VAL A 121 -2.81 -7.32 -3.00
N ALA A 122 -1.73 -8.09 -3.19
CA ALA A 122 -1.16 -8.33 -4.51
C ALA A 122 -2.13 -9.05 -5.44
N ARG A 123 -2.83 -10.09 -4.95
CA ARG A 123 -3.78 -10.89 -5.71
C ARG A 123 -4.96 -10.05 -6.19
N MET A 124 -5.53 -9.21 -5.31
CA MET A 124 -6.62 -8.32 -5.67
C MET A 124 -6.19 -7.32 -6.76
N LEU A 125 -5.05 -6.68 -6.60
CA LEU A 125 -4.56 -5.70 -7.57
C LEU A 125 -4.16 -6.34 -8.91
N ALA A 126 -3.49 -7.50 -8.87
CA ALA A 126 -3.12 -8.23 -10.10
C ALA A 126 -4.35 -8.67 -10.90
N ALA A 127 -5.41 -9.16 -10.22
CA ALA A 127 -6.66 -9.55 -10.87
C ALA A 127 -7.33 -8.39 -11.61
N LEU A 128 -7.25 -7.18 -11.07
CA LEU A 128 -7.77 -6.00 -11.77
C LEU A 128 -6.96 -5.64 -13.02
N CYS A 129 -5.66 -5.99 -13.03
CA CYS A 129 -4.73 -5.64 -14.10
C CYS A 129 -4.61 -6.70 -15.21
N GLU A 130 -5.29 -7.86 -15.11
CA GLU A 130 -5.12 -9.01 -16.04
C GLU A 130 -5.27 -8.67 -17.53
N GLN A 131 -6.18 -7.76 -17.89
CA GLN A 131 -6.42 -7.40 -19.31
C GLN A 131 -5.77 -6.06 -19.65
N GLN A 132 -5.92 -5.10 -18.75
CA GLN A 132 -5.39 -3.76 -18.91
C GLN A 132 -5.23 -3.13 -17.51
N VAL A 133 -4.21 -2.30 -17.34
CA VAL A 133 -4.01 -1.58 -16.08
C VAL A 133 -5.03 -0.45 -15.96
N PRO A 134 -5.89 -0.45 -14.93
CA PRO A 134 -6.84 0.63 -14.68
C PRO A 134 -6.13 1.98 -14.47
N THR A 135 -6.74 3.07 -14.91
CA THR A 135 -6.19 4.42 -14.72
C THR A 135 -6.70 5.05 -13.43
N LYS A 136 -8.01 4.94 -13.18
CA LYS A 136 -8.72 5.57 -12.06
C LYS A 136 -9.38 4.53 -11.17
N VAL A 137 -8.87 4.41 -9.96
CA VAL A 137 -9.26 3.34 -9.03
C VAL A 137 -9.80 3.90 -7.72
N LEU A 138 -10.87 3.27 -7.20
CA LEU A 138 -11.43 3.54 -5.88
C LEU A 138 -11.11 2.38 -4.92
N GLU A 139 -10.60 2.71 -3.75
CA GLU A 139 -10.43 1.81 -2.62
C GLU A 139 -11.49 2.09 -1.56
N ILE A 140 -12.13 1.05 -1.05
CA ILE A 140 -13.04 1.10 0.11
C ILE A 140 -12.34 0.45 1.30
N GLY A 141 -12.06 1.24 2.34
CA GLY A 141 -11.30 0.81 3.52
C GLY A 141 -9.82 1.14 3.41
N THR A 142 -9.46 2.43 3.55
CA THR A 142 -8.05 2.88 3.54
C THR A 142 -7.21 2.24 4.64
N GLY A 143 -7.81 2.01 5.82
CA GLY A 143 -7.15 1.47 6.99
C GLY A 143 -5.93 2.31 7.38
N CYS A 144 -4.75 1.68 7.40
CA CYS A 144 -3.48 2.36 7.67
C CYS A 144 -2.88 3.10 6.46
N GLY A 145 -3.44 2.94 5.25
CA GLY A 145 -2.97 3.55 4.00
C GLY A 145 -1.98 2.70 3.19
N TYR A 146 -1.64 1.48 3.62
CA TYR A 146 -0.67 0.63 2.92
C TYR A 146 -1.13 0.24 1.52
N GLN A 147 -2.36 -0.28 1.38
CA GLN A 147 -2.87 -0.70 0.07
C GLN A 147 -3.01 0.49 -0.87
N ALA A 148 -3.49 1.64 -0.39
CA ALA A 148 -3.51 2.89 -1.16
C ALA A 148 -2.11 3.30 -1.63
N ALA A 149 -1.07 3.14 -0.80
CA ALA A 149 0.31 3.41 -1.17
C ALA A 149 0.84 2.44 -2.25
N VAL A 150 0.51 1.15 -2.17
CA VAL A 150 0.83 0.17 -3.21
C VAL A 150 0.11 0.53 -4.52
N MET A 151 -1.19 0.83 -4.44
CA MET A 151 -2.02 1.24 -5.58
C MET A 151 -1.47 2.48 -6.28
N ALA A 152 -0.94 3.45 -5.53
CA ALA A 152 -0.35 4.68 -6.08
C ALA A 152 0.88 4.44 -6.96
N ASN A 153 1.56 3.28 -6.78
CA ASN A 153 2.68 2.87 -7.62
C ASN A 153 2.25 2.02 -8.84
N VAL A 154 0.96 1.67 -8.94
CA VAL A 154 0.40 0.87 -10.05
C VAL A 154 -0.52 1.71 -10.92
N PHE A 155 -1.35 2.57 -10.31
CA PHE A 155 -2.43 3.30 -10.97
C PHE A 155 -2.17 4.80 -11.01
N SER A 156 -2.67 5.48 -12.05
CA SER A 156 -2.47 6.92 -12.24
C SER A 156 -3.24 7.77 -11.22
N HIS A 157 -4.47 7.36 -10.86
CA HIS A 157 -5.33 8.08 -9.91
C HIS A 157 -5.95 7.10 -8.92
N VAL A 158 -5.65 7.29 -7.65
CA VAL A 158 -6.17 6.48 -6.55
C VAL A 158 -7.09 7.35 -5.69
N TYR A 159 -8.31 6.90 -5.50
CA TYR A 159 -9.27 7.45 -4.56
C TYR A 159 -9.46 6.43 -3.44
N THR A 160 -9.55 6.87 -2.19
CA THR A 160 -9.70 5.94 -1.05
C THR A 160 -10.61 6.54 0.01
N ILE A 161 -11.47 5.70 0.59
CA ILE A 161 -12.44 6.09 1.60
C ILE A 161 -12.19 5.31 2.88
N GLU A 162 -12.12 6.04 4.02
CA GLU A 162 -12.05 5.46 5.35
C GLU A 162 -13.21 5.97 6.22
N ARG A 163 -13.88 5.03 6.92
CA ARG A 163 -15.02 5.33 7.81
C ARG A 163 -14.62 5.59 9.26
N VAL A 164 -13.44 5.14 9.69
CA VAL A 164 -12.92 5.28 11.05
C VAL A 164 -12.02 6.51 11.10
N ARG A 165 -12.47 7.57 11.79
CA ARG A 165 -11.81 8.88 11.79
C ARG A 165 -10.33 8.83 12.19
N PRO A 166 -9.92 8.18 13.29
CA PRO A 166 -8.51 8.08 13.66
C PRO A 166 -7.65 7.37 12.59
N LEU A 167 -8.16 6.33 11.93
CA LEU A 167 -7.43 5.65 10.85
C LEU A 167 -7.30 6.54 9.62
N TYR A 168 -8.37 7.25 9.25
CA TYR A 168 -8.32 8.23 8.15
C TYR A 168 -7.23 9.28 8.37
N ASP A 169 -7.15 9.87 9.57
CA ASP A 169 -6.19 10.92 9.87
C ASP A 169 -4.74 10.39 9.82
N ILE A 170 -4.49 9.19 10.36
CA ILE A 170 -3.19 8.50 10.29
C ILE A 170 -2.82 8.18 8.85
N ALA A 171 -3.73 7.56 8.08
CA ALA A 171 -3.47 7.19 6.69
C ALA A 171 -3.17 8.41 5.83
N LYS A 172 -3.97 9.48 5.96
CA LYS A 172 -3.78 10.74 5.25
C LYS A 172 -2.40 11.35 5.52
N ALA A 173 -1.94 11.35 6.77
CA ALA A 173 -0.62 11.82 7.13
C ALA A 173 0.47 10.96 6.48
N ARG A 174 0.40 9.63 6.59
CA ARG A 174 1.37 8.69 6.03
C ARG A 174 1.48 8.80 4.50
N LEU A 175 0.35 8.89 3.80
CA LEU A 175 0.30 9.01 2.34
C LEU A 175 0.92 10.34 1.86
N ARG A 176 0.64 11.44 2.57
CA ARG A 176 1.26 12.75 2.33
C ARG A 176 2.77 12.70 2.56
N ASP A 177 3.22 12.14 3.69
CA ASP A 177 4.63 12.08 4.08
C ASP A 177 5.42 11.14 3.16
N ALA A 178 4.76 10.14 2.54
CA ALA A 178 5.29 9.31 1.47
C ALA A 178 5.35 10.04 0.10
N GLY A 179 4.85 11.27 0.00
CA GLY A 179 4.88 12.06 -1.24
C GLY A 179 3.93 11.58 -2.35
N LEU A 180 2.91 10.78 -2.01
CA LEU A 180 1.99 10.16 -2.97
C LEU A 180 0.90 11.16 -3.40
N ARG A 181 1.20 11.97 -4.43
CA ARG A 181 0.33 13.06 -4.90
C ARG A 181 -0.88 12.59 -5.71
N ASN A 182 -0.86 11.37 -6.21
CA ASN A 182 -1.93 10.75 -6.98
C ASN A 182 -2.97 10.03 -6.12
N VAL A 183 -2.87 10.11 -4.77
CA VAL A 183 -3.84 9.54 -3.84
C VAL A 183 -4.74 10.64 -3.29
N HIS A 184 -6.05 10.45 -3.42
CA HIS A 184 -7.09 11.32 -2.89
C HIS A 184 -7.87 10.56 -1.81
N SER A 185 -7.82 11.00 -0.56
CA SER A 185 -8.47 10.34 0.56
C SER A 185 -9.70 11.11 1.04
N GLN A 186 -10.77 10.39 1.37
CA GLN A 186 -12.01 10.93 1.94
C GLN A 186 -12.36 10.20 3.24
N PHE A 187 -12.77 10.96 4.26
CA PHE A 187 -13.47 10.41 5.41
C PHE A 187 -14.95 10.26 5.05
N GLY A 188 -15.49 9.05 5.15
CA GLY A 188 -16.86 8.79 4.73
C GLY A 188 -17.28 7.33 4.82
N ASP A 189 -18.57 7.09 4.50
CA ASP A 189 -19.12 5.74 4.37
C ASP A 189 -18.70 5.11 3.03
N GLY A 190 -17.85 4.10 3.10
CA GLY A 190 -17.38 3.38 1.91
C GLY A 190 -18.46 2.62 1.15
N MET A 191 -19.58 2.24 1.81
CA MET A 191 -20.69 1.56 1.13
C MET A 191 -21.39 2.44 0.08
N LEU A 192 -21.28 3.78 0.25
CA LEU A 192 -21.84 4.76 -0.70
C LEU A 192 -20.89 5.05 -1.86
N GLY A 193 -19.61 4.61 -1.78
CA GLY A 193 -18.60 4.97 -2.76
C GLY A 193 -18.29 6.46 -2.79
N TRP A 194 -17.88 6.95 -3.98
CA TRP A 194 -17.55 8.36 -4.19
C TRP A 194 -18.20 8.88 -5.49
N PRO A 195 -19.53 9.11 -5.48
CA PRO A 195 -20.29 9.47 -6.69
C PRO A 195 -19.74 10.68 -7.44
N ALA A 196 -19.26 11.72 -6.69
CA ALA A 196 -18.70 12.94 -7.29
C ALA A 196 -17.40 12.69 -8.06
N ARG A 197 -16.81 11.50 -7.94
CA ARG A 197 -15.59 11.08 -8.64
C ARG A 197 -15.82 9.92 -9.60
N ALA A 198 -17.02 9.34 -9.64
CA ALA A 198 -17.37 8.29 -10.60
C ALA A 198 -17.32 8.84 -12.06
N PRO A 199 -17.18 7.97 -13.09
CA PRO A 199 -16.99 6.53 -12.98
C PRO A 199 -15.52 6.16 -12.64
N PHE A 200 -15.33 4.90 -12.17
CA PHE A 200 -14.04 4.31 -11.89
C PHE A 200 -13.76 3.12 -12.82
N ASP A 201 -12.52 2.99 -13.29
CA ASP A 201 -12.09 1.84 -14.10
C ASP A 201 -11.99 0.58 -13.24
N ALA A 202 -11.65 0.76 -11.95
CA ALA A 202 -11.67 -0.34 -11.00
C ALA A 202 -12.07 0.13 -9.58
N ILE A 203 -12.65 -0.81 -8.81
CA ILE A 203 -12.97 -0.62 -7.39
C ILE A 203 -12.41 -1.81 -6.60
N VAL A 204 -11.69 -1.52 -5.52
CA VAL A 204 -11.17 -2.51 -4.56
C VAL A 204 -11.86 -2.32 -3.22
N VAL A 205 -12.46 -3.37 -2.67
CA VAL A 205 -13.10 -3.32 -1.35
C VAL A 205 -12.27 -4.13 -0.36
N ALA A 206 -11.71 -3.46 0.65
CA ALA A 206 -10.84 -4.07 1.67
C ALA A 206 -11.60 -4.47 2.95
N ALA A 207 -12.89 -4.77 2.85
CA ALA A 207 -13.73 -5.25 3.93
C ALA A 207 -14.83 -6.16 3.37
N ALA A 208 -15.23 -7.21 4.11
CA ALA A 208 -16.20 -8.20 3.64
C ALA A 208 -17.64 -7.77 3.92
N GLY A 209 -18.46 -7.73 2.88
CA GLY A 209 -19.91 -7.57 2.98
C GLY A 209 -20.64 -8.89 2.83
N LEU A 210 -21.91 -8.95 3.29
CA LEU A 210 -22.81 -10.06 2.93
C LEU A 210 -23.14 -10.05 1.43
N SER A 211 -23.10 -8.86 0.83
CA SER A 211 -23.21 -8.61 -0.60
C SER A 211 -22.46 -7.34 -0.98
N ILE A 212 -22.08 -7.21 -2.22
CA ILE A 212 -21.47 -5.98 -2.75
C ILE A 212 -22.54 -4.90 -2.87
N PRO A 213 -22.34 -3.69 -2.28
CA PRO A 213 -23.30 -2.59 -2.39
C PRO A 213 -23.53 -2.18 -3.84
N GLN A 214 -24.82 -2.04 -4.25
CA GLN A 214 -25.19 -1.62 -5.61
C GLN A 214 -24.59 -0.26 -5.98
N ALA A 215 -24.50 0.66 -5.02
CA ALA A 215 -23.89 1.98 -5.21
C ALA A 215 -22.42 1.91 -5.71
N LEU A 216 -21.68 0.84 -5.37
CA LEU A 216 -20.31 0.65 -5.89
C LEU A 216 -20.34 0.11 -7.34
N LEU A 217 -21.28 -0.79 -7.64
CA LEU A 217 -21.44 -1.34 -8.99
C LEU A 217 -21.84 -0.26 -9.99
N ASP A 218 -22.73 0.64 -9.59
CA ASP A 218 -23.21 1.75 -10.43
C ASP A 218 -22.08 2.76 -10.74
N GLN A 219 -21.06 2.85 -9.87
CA GLN A 219 -19.91 3.73 -10.04
C GLN A 219 -18.77 3.14 -10.90
N LEU A 220 -18.87 1.89 -11.36
CA LEU A 220 -17.94 1.34 -12.34
C LEU A 220 -18.15 1.96 -13.74
N ALA A 221 -17.08 2.20 -14.46
CA ALA A 221 -17.14 2.42 -15.91
C ALA A 221 -17.63 1.15 -16.62
N VAL A 222 -18.19 1.27 -17.81
CA VAL A 222 -18.45 0.11 -18.68
C VAL A 222 -17.09 -0.53 -19.03
N GLY A 223 -16.95 -1.83 -18.86
CA GLY A 223 -15.69 -2.56 -18.93
C GLY A 223 -14.89 -2.53 -17.60
N GLY A 224 -15.29 -1.69 -16.64
CA GLY A 224 -14.65 -1.59 -15.34
C GLY A 224 -14.87 -2.82 -14.45
N LYS A 225 -13.95 -3.05 -13.53
CA LYS A 225 -13.93 -4.23 -12.64
C LYS A 225 -14.01 -3.82 -11.17
N LEU A 226 -14.75 -4.60 -10.37
CA LEU A 226 -14.75 -4.48 -8.91
C LEU A 226 -14.28 -5.80 -8.31
N ILE A 227 -13.37 -5.74 -7.33
CA ILE A 227 -12.98 -6.89 -6.53
C ILE A 227 -13.31 -6.65 -5.06
N ALA A 228 -14.04 -7.57 -4.45
CA ALA A 228 -14.48 -7.47 -3.06
C ALA A 228 -14.53 -8.86 -2.40
N PRO A 229 -14.21 -8.96 -1.10
CA PRO A 229 -14.58 -10.12 -0.32
C PRO A 229 -16.07 -10.10 0.00
N GLU A 230 -16.75 -11.22 -0.23
CA GLU A 230 -18.17 -11.40 0.06
C GLU A 230 -18.39 -12.65 0.89
N GLY A 231 -19.29 -12.59 1.83
CA GLY A 231 -19.66 -13.70 2.74
C GLY A 231 -19.59 -13.31 4.21
N ASP A 232 -20.07 -14.22 5.07
CA ASP A 232 -20.06 -14.08 6.53
C ASP A 232 -18.97 -14.98 7.15
N LYS A 233 -19.32 -16.23 7.46
CA LYS A 233 -18.39 -17.22 8.06
C LYS A 233 -17.36 -17.72 7.06
N VAL A 234 -17.77 -17.88 5.81
CA VAL A 234 -16.91 -18.21 4.67
C VAL A 234 -16.95 -17.04 3.72
N GLN A 235 -15.79 -16.46 3.47
CA GLN A 235 -15.66 -15.32 2.58
C GLN A 235 -14.86 -15.71 1.34
N ARG A 236 -15.28 -15.21 0.18
CA ARG A 236 -14.57 -15.39 -1.09
C ARG A 236 -14.37 -14.06 -1.78
N LEU A 237 -13.28 -13.91 -2.49
CA LEU A 237 -13.10 -12.81 -3.40
C LEU A 237 -14.08 -12.97 -4.57
N ILE A 238 -14.81 -11.91 -4.84
CA ILE A 238 -15.72 -11.81 -5.99
C ILE A 238 -15.18 -10.75 -6.92
N MET A 239 -14.98 -11.12 -8.18
CA MET A 239 -14.71 -10.19 -9.27
C MET A 239 -16.02 -9.88 -9.99
N VAL A 240 -16.37 -8.60 -10.10
CA VAL A 240 -17.50 -8.13 -10.89
C VAL A 240 -16.96 -7.29 -12.03
N THR A 241 -17.40 -7.58 -13.26
CA THR A 241 -17.11 -6.78 -14.46
C THR A 241 -18.41 -6.17 -14.96
N ARG A 242 -18.44 -4.85 -15.15
CA ARG A 242 -19.58 -4.16 -15.76
C ARG A 242 -19.51 -4.29 -17.28
N GLN A 243 -20.40 -5.07 -17.87
CA GLN A 243 -20.42 -5.31 -19.32
C GLN A 243 -21.15 -4.21 -20.10
N SER A 244 -22.23 -3.67 -19.52
CA SER A 244 -23.01 -2.58 -20.09
C SER A 244 -23.60 -1.71 -18.99
N GLU A 245 -24.43 -0.75 -19.33
CA GLU A 245 -25.05 0.17 -18.37
C GLU A 245 -25.79 -0.55 -17.23
N HIS A 246 -26.45 -1.68 -17.55
CA HIS A 246 -27.28 -2.43 -16.60
C HIS A 246 -26.91 -3.91 -16.48
N GLN A 247 -25.70 -4.31 -16.91
CA GLN A 247 -25.29 -5.70 -16.89
C GLN A 247 -23.91 -5.88 -16.24
N TRP A 248 -23.84 -6.77 -15.24
CA TRP A 248 -22.62 -7.14 -14.55
C TRP A 248 -22.43 -8.66 -14.59
N VAL A 249 -21.19 -9.10 -14.81
CA VAL A 249 -20.79 -10.50 -14.72
C VAL A 249 -19.98 -10.70 -13.44
N ARG A 250 -20.28 -11.75 -12.70
CA ARG A 250 -19.64 -12.10 -11.44
C ARG A 250 -18.84 -13.38 -11.58
N ASN A 251 -17.63 -13.39 -11.09
CA ASN A 251 -16.76 -14.54 -11.00
C ASN A 251 -16.30 -14.70 -9.54
N GLU A 252 -16.40 -15.90 -9.02
CA GLU A 252 -15.90 -16.27 -7.69
C GLU A 252 -14.42 -16.66 -7.80
N LEU A 253 -13.60 -16.14 -6.88
CA LEU A 253 -12.17 -16.40 -6.79
C LEU A 253 -11.84 -17.14 -5.48
N GLU A 254 -10.66 -16.88 -4.93
CA GLU A 254 -10.12 -17.58 -3.77
C GLU A 254 -10.87 -17.26 -2.47
N ALA A 255 -10.81 -18.21 -1.52
CA ALA A 255 -11.28 -17.99 -0.15
C ALA A 255 -10.33 -17.01 0.57
N VAL A 256 -10.90 -16.08 1.33
CA VAL A 256 -10.19 -15.03 2.06
C VAL A 256 -10.81 -14.78 3.42
N ARG A 257 -10.15 -13.91 4.20
CA ARG A 257 -10.68 -13.45 5.48
C ARG A 257 -10.43 -11.96 5.65
N PHE A 258 -11.51 -11.20 5.77
CA PHE A 258 -11.51 -9.76 5.97
C PHE A 258 -12.35 -9.34 7.17
N VAL A 259 -12.08 -8.15 7.68
CA VAL A 259 -12.95 -7.46 8.62
C VAL A 259 -14.30 -7.10 7.96
N PRO A 260 -15.41 -6.99 8.72
CA PRO A 260 -16.71 -6.71 8.12
C PRO A 260 -16.81 -5.30 7.54
N LEU A 261 -17.41 -5.20 6.35
CA LEU A 261 -17.85 -3.93 5.74
C LEU A 261 -19.07 -3.42 6.54
N LYS A 262 -18.97 -2.19 7.05
CA LYS A 262 -20.00 -1.59 7.90
C LYS A 262 -20.47 -0.26 7.32
N PRO A 263 -21.77 0.07 7.44
CA PRO A 263 -22.32 1.36 7.04
C PRO A 263 -21.92 2.47 8.01
N GLY A 264 -22.04 3.71 7.53
CA GLY A 264 -21.84 4.92 8.32
C GLY A 264 -20.38 5.18 8.69
N VAL A 265 -20.14 6.26 9.40
CA VAL A 265 -18.83 6.68 9.89
C VAL A 265 -18.68 6.43 11.39
N GLN A 266 -17.44 6.36 11.85
CA GLN A 266 -17.05 6.20 13.25
C GLN A 266 -16.02 7.28 13.60
N ASN A 267 -16.36 8.14 14.55
CA ASN A 267 -15.49 9.18 15.10
C ASN A 267 -14.59 8.66 16.21
#